data_c4cb462120099389278ff89f023ad4ce
#
_entry.id   c4cb462120099389278ff89f023ad4ce
#
_cell.length_a   1.000
_cell.length_b   1.000
_cell.length_c   1.000
_cell.angle_alpha   90.00
_cell.angle_beta   90.00
_cell.angle_gamma   90.00
#
_symmetry.space_group_name_H-M   'P 1'
#
loop_
_entity.id
_entity.type
_entity.pdbx_description
1 polymer ?
#
loop_
_entity_poly.entity_id
_entity_poly.type
_entity_poly.pdbx_seq_one_letter_code
_entity_poly.pdbx_strand_id
1 'polypeptide(L)'
;MTIYPVTESFAAEIGDLDLSITLSVEDRGELEAAFNCYSVLVFPDQHLSTDQHLEFARNFGPLETTIHAARSDAKLRVRAEIADVSNLNPDEAIWGEKSRKRMFEMGNRMWHTDSSFRRLPAKASLLYSRSIPPVGGQTEFADMRQFVYTHRWREHDLVMWDNRCTMHRGKGYDDLRWPRDMQRATVSDVAPTCEQEGIKVPATA
;
A
#
# COMPACT_ATOMS: atom_id res chain seq x y z
N MET A 1 -11.78 17.67 6.48
CA MET A 1 -10.35 17.31 6.33
C MET A 1 -9.59 18.37 5.55
N THR A 2 -8.26 18.38 5.59
CA THR A 2 -7.42 19.36 4.87
C THR A 2 -6.44 18.63 3.95
N ILE A 3 -6.33 19.08 2.69
CA ILE A 3 -5.44 18.49 1.69
C ILE A 3 -4.22 19.38 1.53
N TYR A 4 -3.03 18.83 1.75
CA TYR A 4 -1.75 19.49 1.59
C TYR A 4 -1.00 18.87 0.40
N PRO A 5 -1.03 19.46 -0.81
CA PRO A 5 -0.29 18.95 -1.95
C PRO A 5 1.21 18.89 -1.67
N VAL A 6 1.84 17.74 -1.89
CA VAL A 6 3.30 17.61 -1.85
C VAL A 6 3.91 18.09 -3.16
N THR A 7 3.20 17.85 -4.26
CA THR A 7 3.46 18.44 -5.58
C THR A 7 2.14 18.91 -6.18
N GLU A 8 2.19 19.68 -7.25
CA GLU A 8 1.00 20.25 -7.89
C GLU A 8 -0.05 19.20 -8.31
N SER A 9 0.38 18.01 -8.74
CA SER A 9 -0.51 16.99 -9.31
C SER A 9 -0.16 15.54 -8.90
N PHE A 10 0.78 15.36 -7.97
CA PHE A 10 1.21 14.03 -7.56
C PHE A 10 1.64 14.01 -6.09
N ALA A 11 1.01 13.17 -5.30
CA ALA A 11 1.10 13.05 -3.86
C ALA A 11 0.55 14.24 -3.07
N ALA A 12 -0.27 13.95 -2.09
CA ALA A 12 -0.77 14.90 -1.10
C ALA A 12 -0.75 14.28 0.30
N GLU A 13 -0.56 15.11 1.31
CA GLU A 13 -0.77 14.75 2.71
C GLU A 13 -2.18 15.17 3.12
N ILE A 14 -2.88 14.32 3.85
CA ILE A 14 -4.25 14.55 4.34
C ILE A 14 -4.18 14.79 5.84
N GLY A 15 -4.51 15.99 6.26
CA GLY A 15 -4.62 16.37 7.66
C GLY A 15 -6.05 16.43 8.17
N ASP A 16 -6.18 16.57 9.47
CA ASP A 16 -7.46 16.74 10.17
C ASP A 16 -8.48 15.61 9.92
N LEU A 17 -7.99 14.38 9.78
CA LEU A 17 -8.81 13.20 9.58
C LEU A 17 -8.29 12.06 10.47
N ASP A 18 -9.18 11.46 11.24
CA ASP A 18 -8.92 10.28 12.06
C ASP A 18 -9.49 9.05 11.33
N LEU A 19 -8.60 8.17 10.88
CA LEU A 19 -8.98 6.95 10.17
C LEU A 19 -9.42 5.81 11.09
N SER A 20 -9.34 5.99 12.41
CA SER A 20 -9.81 5.02 13.40
C SER A 20 -11.33 4.98 13.56
N ILE A 21 -12.04 5.97 13.01
CA ILE A 21 -13.49 6.09 13.04
C ILE A 21 -14.09 5.94 11.64
N THR A 22 -15.38 5.63 11.60
CA THR A 22 -16.12 5.51 10.33
C THR A 22 -16.17 6.87 9.61
N LEU A 23 -15.76 6.88 8.35
CA LEU A 23 -15.81 8.07 7.51
C LEU A 23 -17.26 8.51 7.23
N SER A 24 -17.48 9.81 7.23
CA SER A 24 -18.70 10.39 6.67
C SER A 24 -18.79 10.15 5.16
N VAL A 25 -19.99 10.26 4.59
CA VAL A 25 -20.18 10.17 3.12
C VAL A 25 -19.43 11.31 2.42
N GLU A 26 -19.39 12.48 3.05
CA GLU A 26 -18.70 13.67 2.53
C GLU A 26 -17.19 13.44 2.51
N ASP A 27 -16.58 13.05 3.65
CA ASP A 27 -15.14 12.78 3.72
C ASP A 27 -14.70 11.70 2.72
N ARG A 28 -15.50 10.64 2.57
CA ARG A 28 -15.21 9.60 1.57
C ARG A 28 -15.22 10.15 0.15
N GLY A 29 -16.19 10.99 -0.20
CA GLY A 29 -16.26 11.63 -1.52
C GLY A 29 -15.07 12.54 -1.77
N GLU A 30 -14.67 13.34 -0.79
CA GLU A 30 -13.50 14.20 -0.87
C GLU A 30 -12.20 13.40 -1.00
N LEU A 31 -12.05 12.30 -0.25
CA LEU A 31 -10.90 11.39 -0.36
C LEU A 31 -10.81 10.73 -1.74
N GLU A 32 -11.93 10.29 -2.31
CA GLU A 32 -11.93 9.72 -3.67
C GLU A 32 -11.52 10.77 -4.71
N ALA A 33 -12.00 12.01 -4.57
CA ALA A 33 -11.60 13.11 -5.45
C ALA A 33 -10.09 13.42 -5.31
N ALA A 34 -9.59 13.50 -4.08
CA ALA A 34 -8.16 13.70 -3.81
C ALA A 34 -7.31 12.55 -4.37
N PHE A 35 -7.76 11.30 -4.19
CA PHE A 35 -7.06 10.11 -4.70
C PHE A 35 -6.96 10.10 -6.23
N ASN A 36 -8.05 10.46 -6.91
CA ASN A 36 -8.04 10.58 -8.37
C ASN A 36 -7.16 11.74 -8.88
N CYS A 37 -7.01 12.80 -8.09
CA CYS A 37 -6.16 13.94 -8.43
C CYS A 37 -4.67 13.64 -8.20
N TYR A 38 -4.33 13.14 -7.00
CA TYR A 38 -2.95 13.06 -6.54
C TYR A 38 -2.33 11.65 -6.63
N SER A 39 -3.13 10.61 -6.79
CA SER A 39 -2.72 9.20 -6.93
C SER A 39 -1.97 8.60 -5.73
N VAL A 40 -1.35 9.40 -4.87
CA VAL A 40 -0.72 8.99 -3.61
C VAL A 40 -1.21 9.91 -2.50
N LEU A 41 -1.84 9.33 -1.48
CA LEU A 41 -2.28 10.04 -0.29
C LEU A 41 -1.51 9.55 0.92
N VAL A 42 -1.03 10.48 1.72
CA VAL A 42 -0.33 10.22 2.99
C VAL A 42 -1.21 10.68 4.13
N PHE A 43 -1.44 9.82 5.09
CA PHE A 43 -2.19 10.11 6.30
C PHE A 43 -1.21 10.01 7.48
N PRO A 44 -0.72 11.12 8.01
CA PRO A 44 0.24 11.10 9.11
C PRO A 44 -0.41 10.79 10.44
N ASP A 45 0.37 10.25 11.36
CA ASP A 45 0.03 10.06 12.78
C ASP A 45 -1.30 9.30 13.03
N GLN A 46 -1.51 8.21 12.29
CA GLN A 46 -2.70 7.38 12.39
C GLN A 46 -2.46 6.18 13.32
N HIS A 47 -3.04 6.17 14.52
CA HIS A 47 -2.89 5.06 15.47
C HIS A 47 -3.94 3.97 15.24
N LEU A 48 -3.72 3.15 14.21
CA LEU A 48 -4.70 2.15 13.76
C LEU A 48 -4.42 0.75 14.33
N SER A 49 -5.46 0.11 14.84
CA SER A 49 -5.49 -1.35 14.91
C SER A 49 -5.57 -1.97 13.52
N THR A 50 -5.27 -3.25 13.40
CA THR A 50 -5.42 -3.98 12.13
C THR A 50 -6.86 -3.94 11.61
N ASP A 51 -7.85 -4.02 12.49
CA ASP A 51 -9.27 -3.97 12.10
C ASP A 51 -9.66 -2.59 11.57
N GLN A 52 -9.20 -1.51 12.20
CA GLN A 52 -9.43 -0.14 11.74
C GLN A 52 -8.77 0.13 10.39
N HIS A 53 -7.54 -0.35 10.18
CA HIS A 53 -6.86 -0.27 8.89
C HIS A 53 -7.66 -0.97 7.77
N LEU A 54 -8.15 -2.19 8.03
CA LEU A 54 -8.97 -2.93 7.07
C LEU A 54 -10.33 -2.26 6.84
N GLU A 55 -10.96 -1.73 7.88
CA GLU A 55 -12.24 -1.03 7.76
C GLU A 55 -12.11 0.24 6.92
N PHE A 56 -11.07 1.03 7.16
CA PHE A 56 -10.75 2.17 6.33
C PHE A 56 -10.55 1.76 4.85
N ALA A 57 -9.76 0.73 4.61
CA ALA A 57 -9.49 0.27 3.25
C ALA A 57 -10.76 -0.20 2.51
N ARG A 58 -11.75 -0.79 3.20
CA ARG A 58 -13.03 -1.23 2.62
C ARG A 58 -13.87 -0.09 2.05
N ASN A 59 -13.64 1.16 2.46
CA ASN A 59 -14.34 2.29 1.85
C ASN A 59 -14.06 2.44 0.35
N PHE A 60 -12.94 1.88 -0.15
CA PHE A 60 -12.49 2.02 -1.53
C PHE A 60 -12.77 0.80 -2.40
N GLY A 61 -13.25 -0.30 -1.81
CA GLY A 61 -13.64 -1.51 -2.51
C GLY A 61 -13.34 -2.81 -1.75
N PRO A 62 -13.55 -3.98 -2.37
CA PRO A 62 -13.30 -5.28 -1.76
C PRO A 62 -11.79 -5.49 -1.54
N LEU A 63 -11.45 -6.08 -0.39
CA LEU A 63 -10.06 -6.36 -0.06
C LEU A 63 -9.58 -7.66 -0.71
N GLU A 64 -8.33 -7.67 -1.12
CA GLU A 64 -7.65 -8.89 -1.52
C GLU A 64 -7.21 -9.72 -0.29
N THR A 65 -7.15 -11.03 -0.47
CA THR A 65 -6.41 -11.89 0.45
C THR A 65 -5.00 -12.10 -0.07
N THR A 66 -4.02 -12.13 0.86
CA THR A 66 -2.63 -12.39 0.50
C THR A 66 -2.47 -13.76 -0.16
N ILE A 67 -1.60 -13.85 -1.16
CA ILE A 67 -1.27 -15.12 -1.82
C ILE A 67 -0.74 -16.19 -0.85
N HIS A 68 -0.13 -15.76 0.25
CA HIS A 68 0.36 -16.65 1.28
C HIS A 68 -0.77 -17.34 2.06
N ALA A 69 -1.96 -16.74 2.17
CA ALA A 69 -3.11 -17.35 2.83
C ALA A 69 -3.68 -18.57 2.08
N ALA A 70 -3.38 -18.71 0.79
CA ALA A 70 -3.80 -19.86 -0.02
C ALA A 70 -2.98 -21.14 0.28
N ARG A 71 -1.90 -21.04 1.04
CA ARG A 71 -1.05 -22.20 1.40
C ARG A 71 -1.54 -22.80 2.70
N SER A 72 -1.81 -24.11 2.71
CA SER A 72 -2.28 -24.86 3.88
C SER A 72 -1.26 -24.94 5.04
N ASP A 73 0.02 -24.71 4.75
CA ASP A 73 1.14 -24.73 5.69
C ASP A 73 1.58 -23.33 6.18
N ALA A 74 0.89 -22.28 5.74
CA ALA A 74 1.28 -20.92 6.06
C ALA A 74 0.94 -20.56 7.51
N LYS A 75 1.95 -20.25 8.30
CA LYS A 75 1.80 -19.54 9.58
C LYS A 75 1.85 -18.06 9.29
N LEU A 76 0.67 -17.43 9.24
CA LEU A 76 0.59 -15.98 9.04
C LEU A 76 0.84 -15.27 10.37
N ARG A 77 1.70 -14.23 10.36
CA ARG A 77 1.90 -13.32 11.48
C ARG A 77 0.74 -12.34 11.64
N VAL A 78 0.10 -12.03 10.52
CA VAL A 78 -1.01 -11.06 10.41
C VAL A 78 -2.23 -11.72 9.76
N ARG A 79 -3.35 -11.00 9.70
CA ARG A 79 -4.58 -11.48 9.07
C ARG A 79 -4.39 -11.74 7.57
N ALA A 80 -5.23 -12.61 7.01
CA ALA A 80 -5.15 -13.01 5.60
C ALA A 80 -5.38 -11.85 4.61
N GLU A 81 -6.11 -10.80 5.02
CA GLU A 81 -6.37 -9.60 4.23
C GLU A 81 -5.21 -8.59 4.29
N ILE A 82 -4.21 -8.84 5.13
CA ILE A 82 -3.01 -8.00 5.26
C ILE A 82 -1.83 -8.68 4.58
N ALA A 83 -1.18 -8.01 3.68
CA ALA A 83 0.14 -8.39 3.21
C ALA A 83 1.19 -7.93 4.23
N ASP A 84 1.91 -8.88 4.80
CA ASP A 84 2.99 -8.61 5.75
C ASP A 84 4.25 -8.18 4.99
N VAL A 85 4.47 -6.88 4.93
CA VAL A 85 5.64 -6.24 4.28
C VAL A 85 6.69 -5.87 5.32
N SER A 86 7.01 -6.84 6.19
CA SER A 86 7.98 -6.68 7.27
C SER A 86 9.19 -7.57 7.09
N ASN A 87 10.28 -7.26 7.78
CA ASN A 87 11.43 -8.14 7.93
C ASN A 87 11.36 -8.98 9.22
N LEU A 88 10.17 -9.13 9.81
CA LEU A 88 9.94 -9.87 11.06
C LEU A 88 9.39 -11.27 10.81
N ASN A 89 9.79 -12.22 11.65
CA ASN A 89 9.25 -13.57 11.69
C ASN A 89 8.03 -13.65 12.65
N PRO A 90 7.34 -14.81 12.76
CA PRO A 90 6.22 -14.95 13.67
C PRO A 90 6.53 -14.72 15.16
N ASP A 91 7.80 -14.78 15.55
CA ASP A 91 8.27 -14.52 16.92
C ASP A 91 8.73 -13.05 17.08
N GLU A 92 8.36 -12.17 16.16
CA GLU A 92 8.72 -10.73 16.13
C GLU A 92 10.24 -10.45 16.03
N ALA A 93 11.04 -11.45 15.66
CA ALA A 93 12.47 -11.30 15.43
C ALA A 93 12.78 -11.06 13.94
N ILE A 94 13.89 -10.39 13.67
CA ILE A 94 14.34 -10.14 12.29
C ILE A 94 14.71 -11.47 11.62
N TRP A 95 14.25 -11.66 10.38
CA TRP A 95 14.58 -12.81 9.56
C TRP A 95 16.08 -12.93 9.31
N GLY A 96 16.61 -14.12 9.45
CA GLY A 96 18.01 -14.40 9.13
C GLY A 96 18.36 -14.15 7.66
N GLU A 97 19.62 -13.87 7.39
CA GLU A 97 20.16 -13.48 6.08
C GLU A 97 19.74 -14.40 4.92
N LYS A 98 19.70 -15.73 5.16
CA LYS A 98 19.37 -16.75 4.14
C LYS A 98 17.91 -17.13 4.09
N SER A 99 17.01 -16.42 4.78
CA SER A 99 15.59 -16.76 4.77
C SER A 99 14.95 -16.53 3.41
N ARG A 100 14.06 -17.44 3.00
CA ARG A 100 13.29 -17.28 1.75
C ARG A 100 12.39 -16.05 1.78
N LYS A 101 11.84 -15.72 2.95
CA LYS A 101 10.98 -14.53 3.13
C LYS A 101 11.76 -13.26 2.82
N ARG A 102 12.97 -13.12 3.39
CA ARG A 102 13.84 -11.97 3.11
C ARG A 102 14.19 -11.86 1.62
N MET A 103 14.52 -12.99 0.97
CA MET A 103 14.81 -13.00 -0.46
C MET A 103 13.61 -12.57 -1.30
N PHE A 104 12.42 -13.00 -0.93
CA PHE A 104 11.17 -12.60 -1.59
C PHE A 104 10.92 -11.09 -1.42
N GLU A 105 11.08 -10.56 -0.20
CA GLU A 105 10.89 -9.14 0.10
C GLU A 105 11.89 -8.23 -0.64
N MET A 106 13.04 -8.73 -1.06
CA MET A 106 13.96 -7.99 -1.92
C MET A 106 13.34 -7.59 -3.27
N GLY A 107 12.35 -8.36 -3.75
CA GLY A 107 11.56 -8.01 -4.93
C GLY A 107 10.85 -6.65 -4.82
N ASN A 108 10.45 -6.27 -3.61
CA ASN A 108 9.81 -4.97 -3.35
C ASN A 108 10.76 -3.77 -3.57
N ARG A 109 12.05 -4.01 -3.78
CA ARG A 109 13.05 -2.97 -4.12
C ARG A 109 13.08 -2.66 -5.62
N MET A 110 12.41 -3.44 -6.43
CA MET A 110 12.23 -3.17 -7.87
C MET A 110 10.95 -2.37 -8.09
N TRP A 111 10.92 -1.55 -9.14
CA TRP A 111 9.72 -0.86 -9.56
C TRP A 111 8.64 -1.86 -9.99
N HIS A 112 7.49 -1.80 -9.34
CA HIS A 112 6.35 -2.68 -9.61
C HIS A 112 5.03 -1.99 -9.30
N THR A 113 3.94 -2.60 -9.72
CA THR A 113 2.58 -2.32 -9.25
C THR A 113 2.01 -3.60 -8.65
N ASP A 114 1.15 -3.45 -7.62
CA ASP A 114 0.62 -4.61 -6.91
C ASP A 114 -0.43 -5.35 -7.73
N SER A 115 -0.45 -6.67 -7.57
CA SER A 115 -1.47 -7.59 -8.11
C SER A 115 -1.79 -7.45 -9.61
N SER A 116 -0.88 -6.86 -10.40
CA SER A 116 -1.04 -6.69 -11.86
C SER A 116 -1.16 -8.02 -12.61
N PHE A 117 -0.74 -9.12 -12.00
CA PHE A 117 -0.85 -10.48 -12.53
C PHE A 117 -2.23 -11.12 -12.32
N ARG A 118 -3.12 -10.50 -11.54
CA ARG A 118 -4.49 -10.99 -11.30
C ARG A 118 -5.43 -10.57 -12.41
N ARG A 119 -6.47 -11.36 -12.66
CA ARG A 119 -7.54 -10.98 -13.59
C ARG A 119 -8.24 -9.69 -13.16
N LEU A 120 -8.50 -9.55 -11.85
CA LEU A 120 -8.90 -8.29 -11.21
C LEU A 120 -7.66 -7.70 -10.58
N PRO A 121 -7.06 -6.66 -11.16
CA PRO A 121 -5.87 -6.02 -10.61
C PRO A 121 -6.22 -5.23 -9.34
N ALA A 122 -5.20 -4.83 -8.59
CA ALA A 122 -5.40 -3.95 -7.45
C ALA A 122 -5.74 -2.53 -7.93
N LYS A 123 -6.85 -1.97 -7.41
CA LYS A 123 -7.16 -0.53 -7.54
C LYS A 123 -6.21 0.30 -6.68
N ALA A 124 -6.11 -0.04 -5.41
CA ALA A 124 -5.34 0.72 -4.43
C ALA A 124 -4.60 -0.20 -3.47
N SER A 125 -3.50 0.29 -2.93
CA SER A 125 -2.80 -0.31 -1.80
C SER A 125 -2.65 0.71 -0.69
N LEU A 126 -2.85 0.28 0.55
CA LEU A 126 -2.75 1.08 1.76
C LEU A 126 -1.70 0.46 2.66
N LEU A 127 -0.56 1.11 2.79
CA LEU A 127 0.57 0.63 3.57
C LEU A 127 0.69 1.42 4.86
N TYR A 128 0.60 0.73 5.98
CA TYR A 128 0.65 1.30 7.32
C TYR A 128 1.98 0.96 8.01
N SER A 129 2.65 1.96 8.56
CA SER A 129 3.92 1.78 9.25
C SER A 129 3.72 1.62 10.76
N ARG A 130 4.09 0.47 11.30
CA ARG A 130 4.09 0.18 12.74
C ARG A 130 5.46 0.39 13.37
N SER A 131 6.51 0.13 12.61
CA SER A 131 7.89 0.35 13.01
C SER A 131 8.74 0.62 11.78
N ILE A 132 9.64 1.57 11.89
CA ILE A 132 10.51 2.01 10.81
C ILE A 132 11.98 1.95 11.22
N PRO A 133 12.90 1.69 10.27
CA PRO A 133 14.33 1.81 10.55
C PRO A 133 14.73 3.29 10.71
N PRO A 134 15.75 3.60 11.52
CA PRO A 134 16.19 4.98 11.73
C PRO A 134 16.79 5.60 10.46
N VAL A 135 17.27 4.77 9.54
CA VAL A 135 17.88 5.21 8.27
C VAL A 135 17.47 4.27 7.15
N GLY A 136 17.07 4.81 6.02
CA GLY A 136 16.64 4.03 4.85
C GLY A 136 15.17 3.60 4.92
N GLY A 137 14.79 2.64 4.09
CA GLY A 137 13.45 2.04 4.08
C GLY A 137 12.34 2.93 3.52
N GLN A 138 12.66 4.04 2.87
CA GLN A 138 11.68 4.89 2.18
C GLN A 138 10.95 4.10 1.10
N THR A 139 9.76 4.56 0.73
CA THR A 139 9.06 4.08 -0.47
C THR A 139 9.05 5.19 -1.51
N GLU A 140 9.43 4.84 -2.73
CA GLU A 140 9.34 5.73 -3.87
C GLU A 140 8.13 5.36 -4.72
N PHE A 141 7.42 6.37 -5.18
CA PHE A 141 6.28 6.25 -6.09
C PHE A 141 6.61 7.01 -7.37
N ALA A 142 6.35 6.41 -8.51
CA ALA A 142 6.50 7.03 -9.82
C ALA A 142 5.13 7.14 -10.47
N ASP A 143 4.73 8.36 -10.80
CA ASP A 143 3.64 8.62 -11.73
C ASP A 143 4.12 8.27 -13.15
N MET A 144 3.33 7.49 -13.88
CA MET A 144 3.64 7.13 -15.29
C MET A 144 3.74 8.34 -16.22
N ARG A 145 3.40 9.55 -15.73
CA ARG A 145 3.51 10.83 -16.45
C ARG A 145 4.85 11.57 -16.27
N GLN A 146 5.78 11.14 -15.38
CA GLN A 146 7.17 11.64 -15.21
C GLN A 146 7.58 12.08 -13.78
N PHE A 147 6.78 11.89 -12.76
CA PHE A 147 7.10 12.33 -11.40
C PHE A 147 7.53 11.16 -10.52
N VAL A 148 8.52 11.38 -9.66
CA VAL A 148 8.87 10.44 -8.60
C VAL A 148 8.72 11.15 -7.26
N TYR A 149 7.90 10.59 -6.41
CA TYR A 149 7.76 10.99 -5.02
C TYR A 149 8.44 9.97 -4.11
N THR A 150 9.27 10.42 -3.18
CA THR A 150 9.91 9.58 -2.18
C THR A 150 9.31 9.86 -0.81
N HIS A 151 8.52 8.91 -0.30
CA HIS A 151 7.97 9.01 1.04
C HIS A 151 9.00 8.58 2.09
N ARG A 152 9.28 9.49 3.02
CA ARG A 152 10.08 9.22 4.22
C ARG A 152 9.11 8.89 5.35
N TRP A 153 9.08 7.63 5.73
CA TRP A 153 8.15 7.12 6.72
C TRP A 153 8.36 7.76 8.10
N ARG A 154 7.25 8.07 8.73
CA ARG A 154 7.11 8.27 10.18
C ARG A 154 6.34 7.06 10.72
N GLU A 155 6.53 6.68 11.95
CA GLU A 155 5.68 5.66 12.59
C GLU A 155 4.23 6.14 12.55
N HIS A 156 3.30 5.20 12.30
CA HIS A 156 1.88 5.46 12.13
C HIS A 156 1.47 6.25 10.88
N ASP A 157 2.38 6.49 9.95
CA ASP A 157 1.95 6.91 8.62
C ASP A 157 1.19 5.78 7.91
N LEU A 158 0.07 6.12 7.30
CA LEU A 158 -0.59 5.30 6.31
C LEU A 158 -0.44 5.97 4.94
N VAL A 159 0.03 5.24 3.95
CA VAL A 159 0.16 5.71 2.57
C VAL A 159 -0.72 4.86 1.67
N MET A 160 -1.59 5.52 0.94
CA MET A 160 -2.47 4.92 -0.06
C MET A 160 -2.02 5.36 -1.45
N TRP A 161 -1.92 4.42 -2.40
CA TRP A 161 -1.57 4.73 -3.79
C TRP A 161 -2.43 3.99 -4.80
N ASP A 162 -2.59 4.61 -5.96
CA ASP A 162 -3.35 4.10 -7.08
C ASP A 162 -2.47 3.18 -7.96
N ASN A 163 -2.72 1.88 -7.90
CA ASN A 163 -1.97 0.90 -8.68
C ASN A 163 -2.26 0.96 -10.19
N ARG A 164 -3.30 1.68 -10.60
CA ARG A 164 -3.69 1.81 -12.01
C ARG A 164 -2.80 2.79 -12.78
N CYS A 165 -2.17 3.73 -12.08
CA CYS A 165 -1.37 4.79 -12.69
C CYS A 165 -0.01 5.05 -12.02
N THR A 166 0.34 4.30 -10.97
CA THR A 166 1.63 4.43 -10.28
C THR A 166 2.41 3.13 -10.24
N MET A 167 3.72 3.25 -10.24
CA MET A 167 4.64 2.20 -9.80
C MET A 167 5.28 2.63 -8.49
N HIS A 168 5.69 1.66 -7.70
CA HIS A 168 6.38 1.94 -6.45
C HIS A 168 7.52 0.96 -6.21
N ARG A 169 8.43 1.34 -5.31
CA ARG A 169 9.49 0.47 -4.79
C ARG A 169 9.92 0.88 -3.40
N GLY A 170 10.37 -0.08 -2.61
CA GLY A 170 11.06 0.17 -1.35
C GLY A 170 12.53 0.47 -1.57
N LYS A 171 13.08 1.45 -0.86
CA LYS A 171 14.53 1.69 -0.80
C LYS A 171 15.20 0.76 0.20
N GLY A 172 16.47 0.47 -0.05
CA GLY A 172 17.28 -0.35 0.83
C GLY A 172 17.49 0.30 2.20
N TYR A 173 17.64 -0.53 3.20
CA TYR A 173 18.06 -0.19 4.56
C TYR A 173 18.82 -1.38 5.15
N ASP A 174 19.40 -1.25 6.33
CA ASP A 174 20.07 -2.37 7.02
C ASP A 174 19.00 -3.31 7.65
N ASP A 175 18.44 -4.17 6.80
CA ASP A 175 17.32 -5.06 7.09
C ASP A 175 17.69 -6.28 7.97
N LEU A 176 18.98 -6.47 8.22
CA LEU A 176 19.50 -7.45 9.20
C LEU A 176 19.66 -6.86 10.61
N ARG A 177 19.71 -5.53 10.71
CA ARG A 177 19.93 -4.82 11.96
C ARG A 177 18.66 -4.17 12.50
N TRP A 178 17.87 -3.56 11.64
CA TRP A 178 16.75 -2.73 12.05
C TRP A 178 15.41 -3.39 11.67
N PRO A 179 14.48 -3.50 12.62
CA PRO A 179 13.13 -3.97 12.31
C PRO A 179 12.41 -2.96 11.42
N ARG A 180 11.59 -3.45 10.51
CA ARG A 180 10.63 -2.68 9.74
C ARG A 180 9.33 -3.47 9.71
N ASP A 181 8.31 -2.97 10.38
CA ASP A 181 6.99 -3.60 10.45
C ASP A 181 5.97 -2.76 9.68
N MET A 182 5.62 -3.22 8.50
CA MET A 182 4.68 -2.57 7.60
C MET A 182 3.57 -3.55 7.25
N GLN A 183 2.34 -3.05 7.26
CA GLN A 183 1.15 -3.82 6.95
C GLN A 183 0.41 -3.19 5.78
N ARG A 184 0.12 -3.95 4.73
CA ARG A 184 -0.55 -3.48 3.55
C ARG A 184 -1.91 -4.14 3.38
N ALA A 185 -2.96 -3.34 3.30
CA ALA A 185 -4.24 -3.74 2.74
C ALA A 185 -4.26 -3.44 1.24
N THR A 186 -4.79 -4.34 0.44
CA THR A 186 -4.90 -4.16 -1.01
C THR A 186 -6.37 -4.26 -1.40
N VAL A 187 -6.82 -3.26 -2.13
CA VAL A 187 -8.20 -3.13 -2.63
C VAL A 187 -8.23 -3.59 -4.08
N SER A 188 -9.08 -4.55 -4.41
CA SER A 188 -9.31 -4.99 -5.79
C SER A 188 -10.09 -3.94 -6.57
N ASP A 189 -9.87 -3.90 -7.88
CA ASP A 189 -10.72 -3.12 -8.78
C ASP A 189 -12.10 -3.78 -8.95
N VAL A 190 -13.04 -3.06 -9.55
CA VAL A 190 -14.42 -3.53 -9.75
C VAL A 190 -14.55 -4.48 -10.95
N ALA A 191 -13.64 -4.35 -11.93
CA ALA A 191 -13.60 -5.18 -13.13
C ALA A 191 -12.16 -5.29 -13.66
N PRO A 192 -11.83 -6.29 -14.52
CA PRO A 192 -10.57 -6.29 -15.26
C PRO A 192 -10.39 -4.99 -16.03
N THR A 193 -9.16 -4.47 -16.08
CA THR A 193 -8.87 -3.18 -16.74
C THR A 193 -9.39 -3.12 -18.17
N CYS A 194 -9.31 -4.23 -18.91
CA CYS A 194 -9.81 -4.33 -20.28
C CYS A 194 -11.35 -4.33 -20.42
N GLU A 195 -12.08 -4.50 -19.34
CA GLU A 195 -13.56 -4.50 -19.31
C GLU A 195 -14.13 -3.18 -18.77
N GLN A 196 -13.28 -2.25 -18.36
CA GLN A 196 -13.70 -0.95 -17.81
C GLN A 196 -14.09 0.03 -18.93
N GLU A 197 -15.03 0.92 -18.64
CA GLU A 197 -15.52 1.91 -19.59
C GLU A 197 -14.37 2.79 -20.13
N GLY A 198 -14.37 3.02 -21.43
CA GLY A 198 -13.35 3.83 -22.11
C GLY A 198 -12.08 3.10 -22.51
N ILE A 199 -11.89 1.84 -22.09
CA ILE A 199 -10.74 1.05 -22.49
C ILE A 199 -11.10 0.22 -23.73
N LYS A 200 -10.45 0.52 -24.86
CA LYS A 200 -10.58 -0.27 -26.09
C LYS A 200 -9.66 -1.48 -26.04
N VAL A 201 -10.24 -2.68 -25.93
CA VAL A 201 -9.49 -3.93 -26.09
C VAL A 201 -9.20 -4.10 -27.59
N PRO A 202 -7.95 -4.32 -28.01
CA PRO A 202 -7.67 -4.72 -29.40
C PRO A 202 -8.44 -6.00 -29.69
N ALA A 203 -9.12 -6.05 -30.84
CA ALA A 203 -9.72 -7.29 -31.29
C ALA A 203 -8.61 -8.34 -31.37
N THR A 204 -8.76 -9.44 -30.64
CA THR A 204 -7.84 -10.59 -30.74
C THR A 204 -7.85 -11.09 -32.17
N ALA A 205 -6.70 -11.01 -32.82
CA ALA A 205 -6.48 -11.59 -34.14
C ALA A 205 -6.56 -13.12 -34.10
#